data_aa62f080cfcce220c6550ae64dbf59dd
#
_entry.id   aa62f080cfcce220c6550ae64dbf59dd
#
_cell.length_a   1.000
_cell.length_b   1.000
_cell.length_c   1.000
_cell.angle_alpha   90.00
_cell.angle_beta   90.00
_cell.angle_gamma   90.00
#
_symmetry.space_group_name_H-M   'P 1'
#
loop_
_entity.id
_entity.type
_entity.pdbx_description
1 polymer ?
#
loop_
_entity_poly.entity_id
_entity_poly.type
_entity_poly.pdbx_seq_one_letter_code
_entity_poly.pdbx_strand_id
1 'polypeptide(L)'
;MFKFLFYTSFLCLFTLHVRAQSQRGDVLLVTSSELADSWKPFIEWKTKIGKNVSLVTISHIAQTYQGVDIQEKIRICVRENIDNGTKWVILGGDSLPGGRGVVPDRDTVHINAWGQFYDIPTDIYYISPTNWDTDKDGIYGEIIDDSSDITYPDGTIGLGRIPVRSKEDVIAYTKKVISYESNYPKGDFTNNMIYACSVEQAQPKLKRSWDDHISKVFRNGQVIRHFINRKTELGDPAEVPSLTPENWVNMINSKQAGKLHLHGHGFLHCWQLENYKEFTADHVNLLTNKDAYPIITTVSCFTGHFDAATDPSISESMLRAPDSGAIAVVAPCRSGKPHFINPVQDFELMITEGKLDGTTEAMTLFWEKGIGENLTTGEAIMKTKAILAKKASYSVLFHMCLIELNLLGDPTLPVHYR
;
A
#
# COMPACT_ATOMS: atom_id res chain seq x y z
N MET A 1 87.51 3.41 16.19
CA MET A 1 86.70 3.78 15.04
C MET A 1 85.36 3.07 15.17
N PHE A 2 84.40 3.67 15.92
CA PHE A 2 83.10 3.09 16.26
C PHE A 2 82.07 3.63 15.25
N LYS A 3 81.35 2.74 14.52
CA LYS A 3 80.21 3.08 13.68
C LYS A 3 78.95 2.90 14.50
N PHE A 4 78.17 3.99 14.73
CA PHE A 4 76.83 3.98 15.24
C PHE A 4 75.84 3.70 14.09
N LEU A 5 75.04 2.62 14.24
CA LEU A 5 73.86 2.37 13.40
C LEU A 5 72.64 2.98 14.07
N PHE A 6 72.01 3.93 13.42
CA PHE A 6 70.69 4.44 13.81
C PHE A 6 69.62 3.51 13.21
N TYR A 7 68.85 2.85 14.10
CA TYR A 7 67.60 2.19 13.71
C TYR A 7 66.46 3.19 13.88
N THR A 8 65.88 3.63 12.77
CA THR A 8 64.60 4.39 12.76
C THR A 8 63.43 3.41 12.70
N SER A 9 62.75 3.23 13.83
CA SER A 9 61.52 2.46 13.92
C SER A 9 60.37 3.30 13.37
N PHE A 10 59.83 2.89 12.22
CA PHE A 10 58.63 3.45 11.62
C PHE A 10 57.42 2.82 12.34
N LEU A 11 56.78 3.55 13.23
CA LEU A 11 55.54 3.14 13.91
C LEU A 11 54.38 3.42 12.93
N CYS A 12 53.90 2.39 12.20
CA CYS A 12 52.69 2.46 11.46
C CYS A 12 51.47 2.42 12.42
N LEU A 13 50.90 3.57 12.70
CA LEU A 13 49.59 3.67 13.36
C LEU A 13 48.51 3.20 12.42
N PHE A 14 48.13 1.94 12.50
CA PHE A 14 46.87 1.45 11.95
C PHE A 14 45.71 2.01 12.76
N THR A 15 45.11 3.09 12.32
CA THR A 15 43.80 3.52 12.83
C THR A 15 42.77 2.52 12.34
N LEU A 16 42.41 1.56 13.21
CA LEU A 16 41.22 0.74 13.06
C LEU A 16 40.01 1.66 13.11
N HIS A 17 39.52 2.05 11.93
CA HIS A 17 38.15 2.55 11.84
C HIS A 17 37.22 1.37 12.11
N VAL A 18 36.84 1.21 13.38
CA VAL A 18 35.67 0.43 13.73
C VAL A 18 34.47 1.20 13.20
N ARG A 19 34.11 0.91 11.95
CA ARG A 19 32.75 1.20 11.50
C ARG A 19 31.85 0.43 12.46
N ALA A 20 31.14 1.14 13.31
CA ALA A 20 30.00 0.60 14.00
C ALA A 20 29.06 0.10 12.87
N GLN A 21 29.07 -1.20 12.60
CA GLN A 21 28.07 -1.87 11.81
C GLN A 21 26.78 -1.70 12.62
N SER A 22 25.98 -0.68 12.29
CA SER A 22 24.60 -0.62 12.74
C SER A 22 24.01 -1.95 12.32
N GLN A 23 23.52 -2.73 13.26
CA GLN A 23 22.87 -4.00 12.99
C GLN A 23 21.70 -3.67 12.06
N ARG A 24 21.84 -3.98 10.77
CA ARG A 24 20.81 -3.68 9.77
C ARG A 24 19.59 -4.49 10.13
N GLY A 25 18.42 -3.84 10.11
CA GLY A 25 17.17 -4.44 10.55
C GLY A 25 16.46 -5.20 9.46
N ASP A 26 15.56 -6.07 9.83
CA ASP A 26 14.64 -6.73 8.91
C ASP A 26 13.69 -5.73 8.23
N VAL A 27 13.47 -4.58 8.87
CA VAL A 27 12.59 -3.49 8.44
C VAL A 27 13.41 -2.22 8.28
N LEU A 28 13.32 -1.60 7.11
CA LEU A 28 13.84 -0.26 6.88
C LEU A 28 12.70 0.75 6.96
N LEU A 29 12.82 1.74 7.84
CA LEU A 29 11.91 2.87 7.96
C LEU A 29 12.61 4.14 7.43
N VAL A 30 12.09 4.70 6.34
CA VAL A 30 12.55 5.96 5.76
C VAL A 30 11.58 7.06 6.17
N THR A 31 12.08 8.17 6.75
CA THR A 31 11.24 9.29 7.20
C THR A 31 12.02 10.61 7.19
N SER A 32 11.34 11.72 7.50
CA SER A 32 12.02 13.01 7.68
C SER A 32 12.72 13.09 9.06
N SER A 33 13.69 14.01 9.17
CA SER A 33 14.37 14.26 10.44
C SER A 33 13.42 14.80 11.53
N GLU A 34 12.40 15.56 11.13
CA GLU A 34 11.42 16.15 12.03
C GLU A 34 10.52 15.11 12.71
N LEU A 35 10.27 13.97 12.02
CA LEU A 35 9.42 12.89 12.53
C LEU A 35 10.19 11.75 13.17
N ALA A 36 11.51 11.68 13.00
CA ALA A 36 12.34 10.55 13.39
C ALA A 36 12.16 10.15 14.88
N ASP A 37 12.15 11.12 15.79
CA ASP A 37 11.98 10.84 17.22
C ASP A 37 10.58 10.30 17.56
N SER A 38 9.56 10.68 16.80
CA SER A 38 8.18 10.25 17.03
C SER A 38 7.97 8.77 16.69
N TRP A 39 8.86 8.17 15.88
CA TRP A 39 8.83 6.76 15.53
C TRP A 39 9.43 5.83 16.59
N LYS A 40 10.08 6.37 17.63
CA LYS A 40 10.71 5.52 18.70
C LYS A 40 9.75 4.48 19.28
N PRO A 41 8.51 4.82 19.69
CA PRO A 41 7.59 3.81 20.24
C PRO A 41 7.21 2.72 19.23
N PHE A 42 7.10 3.06 17.94
CA PHE A 42 6.89 2.09 16.87
C PHE A 42 8.07 1.13 16.74
N ILE A 43 9.28 1.65 16.71
CA ILE A 43 10.52 0.87 16.60
C ILE A 43 10.68 -0.06 17.81
N GLU A 44 10.48 0.45 19.01
CA GLU A 44 10.54 -0.34 20.25
C GLU A 44 9.53 -1.48 20.24
N TRP A 45 8.30 -1.20 19.80
CA TRP A 45 7.26 -2.22 19.68
C TRP A 45 7.63 -3.30 18.66
N LYS A 46 8.03 -2.91 17.46
CA LYS A 46 8.43 -3.86 16.40
C LYS A 46 9.60 -4.72 16.83
N THR A 47 10.60 -4.13 17.50
CA THR A 47 11.74 -4.86 18.06
C THR A 47 11.30 -5.85 19.13
N LYS A 48 10.38 -5.45 20.01
CA LYS A 48 9.81 -6.32 21.05
C LYS A 48 9.14 -7.58 20.49
N ILE A 49 8.50 -7.47 19.31
CA ILE A 49 7.85 -8.60 18.65
C ILE A 49 8.74 -9.30 17.61
N GLY A 50 10.06 -9.04 17.65
CA GLY A 50 11.06 -9.75 16.85
C GLY A 50 11.27 -9.21 15.43
N LYS A 51 10.87 -7.96 15.17
CA LYS A 51 11.15 -7.26 13.90
C LYS A 51 12.11 -6.09 14.16
N ASN A 52 13.37 -6.26 13.80
CA ASN A 52 14.37 -5.22 13.99
C ASN A 52 14.19 -4.11 12.96
N VAL A 53 14.00 -2.87 13.42
CA VAL A 53 13.76 -1.70 12.55
C VAL A 53 15.01 -0.83 12.50
N SER A 54 15.52 -0.56 11.32
CA SER A 54 16.51 0.47 11.04
C SER A 54 15.80 1.72 10.53
N LEU A 55 16.00 2.87 11.17
CA LEU A 55 15.47 4.15 10.72
C LEU A 55 16.55 4.95 9.99
N VAL A 56 16.21 5.47 8.81
CA VAL A 56 17.06 6.37 8.03
C VAL A 56 16.26 7.62 7.66
N THR A 57 16.86 8.80 7.85
CA THR A 57 16.21 10.07 7.51
C THR A 57 16.53 10.51 6.10
N ILE A 58 15.59 11.25 5.47
CA ILE A 58 15.79 11.85 4.14
C ILE A 58 17.04 12.73 4.10
N SER A 59 17.29 13.52 5.17
CA SER A 59 18.47 14.37 5.25
C SER A 59 19.78 13.56 5.28
N HIS A 60 19.81 12.43 5.99
CA HIS A 60 20.98 11.52 5.98
C HIS A 60 21.18 10.90 4.59
N ILE A 61 20.10 10.45 3.95
CA ILE A 61 20.15 9.90 2.60
C ILE A 61 20.71 10.94 1.61
N ALA A 62 20.20 12.18 1.66
CA ALA A 62 20.63 13.26 0.78
C ALA A 62 22.14 13.58 0.88
N GLN A 63 22.72 13.42 2.08
CA GLN A 63 24.15 13.65 2.34
C GLN A 63 25.04 12.46 2.01
N THR A 64 24.52 11.24 2.12
CA THR A 64 25.30 10.01 2.04
C THR A 64 25.34 9.40 0.65
N TYR A 65 24.20 9.46 -0.05
CA TYR A 65 24.03 8.78 -1.34
C TYR A 65 24.17 9.75 -2.51
N GLN A 66 24.69 9.25 -3.64
CA GLN A 66 24.75 9.98 -4.89
C GLN A 66 23.54 9.61 -5.75
N GLY A 67 23.03 10.52 -6.56
CA GLY A 67 21.88 10.33 -7.44
C GLY A 67 21.47 11.67 -8.06
N VAL A 68 20.74 11.62 -9.16
CA VAL A 68 20.30 12.82 -9.90
C VAL A 68 19.30 13.66 -9.10
N ASP A 69 18.50 12.99 -8.25
CA ASP A 69 17.52 13.61 -7.37
C ASP A 69 17.42 12.86 -6.03
N ILE A 70 16.56 13.33 -5.14
CA ILE A 70 16.37 12.71 -3.83
C ILE A 70 15.69 11.35 -3.94
N GLN A 71 14.82 11.15 -4.90
CA GLN A 71 14.13 9.88 -5.13
C GLN A 71 15.13 8.78 -5.52
N GLU A 72 16.05 9.06 -6.42
CA GLU A 72 17.10 8.09 -6.77
C GLU A 72 18.01 7.78 -5.57
N LYS A 73 18.36 8.77 -4.78
CA LYS A 73 19.16 8.55 -3.55
C LYS A 73 18.43 7.66 -2.55
N ILE A 74 17.10 7.86 -2.38
CA ILE A 74 16.27 6.98 -1.54
C ILE A 74 16.28 5.56 -2.11
N ARG A 75 16.07 5.38 -3.42
CA ARG A 75 16.10 4.07 -4.06
C ARG A 75 17.42 3.35 -3.81
N ILE A 76 18.55 4.03 -4.02
CA ILE A 76 19.89 3.46 -3.80
C ILE A 76 20.07 3.02 -2.33
N CYS A 77 19.67 3.87 -1.38
CA CYS A 77 19.68 3.53 0.04
C CYS A 77 18.82 2.30 0.35
N VAL A 78 17.59 2.26 -0.16
CA VAL A 78 16.66 1.16 0.02
C VAL A 78 17.23 -0.13 -0.57
N ARG A 79 17.73 -0.08 -1.81
CA ARG A 79 18.34 -1.24 -2.48
C ARG A 79 19.54 -1.78 -1.72
N GLU A 80 20.43 -0.92 -1.24
CA GLU A 80 21.56 -1.34 -0.41
C GLU A 80 21.09 -2.08 0.85
N ASN A 81 20.02 -1.62 1.49
CA ASN A 81 19.46 -2.30 2.67
C ASN A 81 18.82 -3.64 2.30
N ILE A 82 18.09 -3.72 1.20
CA ILE A 82 17.50 -4.97 0.70
C ILE A 82 18.60 -6.01 0.41
N ASP A 83 19.66 -5.62 -0.29
CA ASP A 83 20.79 -6.49 -0.61
C ASP A 83 21.53 -6.98 0.65
N ASN A 84 21.34 -6.30 1.78
CA ASN A 84 21.87 -6.66 3.10
C ASN A 84 20.82 -7.31 4.02
N GLY A 85 19.68 -7.76 3.51
CA GLY A 85 18.74 -8.62 4.21
C GLY A 85 17.46 -7.95 4.71
N THR A 86 17.21 -6.65 4.42
CA THR A 86 15.92 -6.02 4.67
C THR A 86 14.82 -6.71 3.88
N LYS A 87 13.71 -7.02 4.56
CA LYS A 87 12.53 -7.69 4.00
C LYS A 87 11.33 -6.77 3.84
N TRP A 88 11.25 -5.74 4.67
CA TRP A 88 10.16 -4.77 4.64
C TRP A 88 10.67 -3.35 4.57
N VAL A 89 10.07 -2.55 3.70
CA VAL A 89 10.36 -1.12 3.54
C VAL A 89 9.13 -0.33 3.91
N ILE A 90 9.28 0.59 4.87
CA ILE A 90 8.25 1.53 5.31
C ILE A 90 8.66 2.93 4.86
N LEU A 91 7.81 3.59 4.08
CA LEU A 91 7.93 5.01 3.79
C LEU A 91 7.08 5.77 4.81
N GLY A 92 7.73 6.26 5.87
CA GLY A 92 7.09 6.90 7.02
C GLY A 92 6.87 8.39 6.77
N GLY A 93 5.94 8.71 5.88
CA GLY A 93 5.58 10.07 5.49
C GLY A 93 4.70 10.10 4.25
N ASP A 94 3.85 11.12 4.12
CA ASP A 94 3.12 11.38 2.90
C ASP A 94 4.01 12.01 1.81
N SER A 95 3.48 12.12 0.61
CA SER A 95 4.07 12.90 -0.46
C SER A 95 3.21 14.12 -0.80
N LEU A 96 3.73 14.96 -1.68
CA LEU A 96 3.06 16.13 -2.24
C LEU A 96 3.35 16.20 -3.74
N PRO A 97 2.53 16.88 -4.54
CA PRO A 97 2.72 16.98 -5.97
C PRO A 97 4.15 17.36 -6.38
N GLY A 98 4.67 16.68 -7.40
CA GLY A 98 6.04 16.85 -7.88
C GLY A 98 7.08 16.19 -6.98
N GLY A 99 6.72 15.09 -6.32
CA GLY A 99 7.65 14.28 -5.53
C GLY A 99 8.28 15.02 -4.36
N ARG A 100 7.48 15.83 -3.67
CA ARG A 100 7.86 16.56 -2.44
C ARG A 100 7.20 15.88 -1.23
N GLY A 101 7.15 16.55 -0.11
CA GLY A 101 6.50 16.04 1.12
C GLY A 101 7.48 15.49 2.14
N VAL A 102 6.97 14.72 3.09
CA VAL A 102 7.77 14.11 4.17
C VAL A 102 8.68 13.02 3.63
N VAL A 103 8.13 12.14 2.79
CA VAL A 103 8.88 11.16 1.99
C VAL A 103 8.36 11.27 0.56
N PRO A 104 9.15 11.83 -0.38
CA PRO A 104 8.71 11.98 -1.76
C PRO A 104 8.35 10.62 -2.38
N ASP A 105 7.51 10.63 -3.39
CA ASP A 105 7.25 9.52 -4.28
C ASP A 105 8.05 9.68 -5.58
N ARG A 106 7.98 8.69 -6.45
CA ARG A 106 8.39 8.82 -7.85
C ARG A 106 7.14 8.91 -8.72
N ASP A 107 6.99 10.03 -9.42
CA ASP A 107 5.99 10.12 -10.48
C ASP A 107 6.45 9.33 -11.70
N THR A 108 5.54 8.56 -12.26
CA THR A 108 5.67 7.97 -13.58
C THR A 108 4.74 8.70 -14.55
N VAL A 109 5.15 8.88 -15.79
CA VAL A 109 4.35 9.58 -16.78
C VAL A 109 3.62 8.59 -17.67
N HIS A 110 2.31 8.75 -17.80
CA HIS A 110 1.51 7.93 -18.68
C HIS A 110 0.68 8.78 -19.63
N ILE A 111 0.47 8.26 -20.84
CA ILE A 111 -0.42 8.84 -21.81
C ILE A 111 -1.74 8.09 -21.75
N ASN A 112 -2.84 8.81 -21.47
CA ASN A 112 -4.18 8.23 -21.49
C ASN A 112 -4.68 7.99 -22.93
N ALA A 113 -5.85 7.37 -23.09
CA ALA A 113 -6.45 7.08 -24.38
C ALA A 113 -6.76 8.33 -25.25
N TRP A 114 -6.72 9.53 -24.67
CA TRP A 114 -6.93 10.81 -25.35
C TRP A 114 -5.62 11.57 -25.63
N GLY A 115 -4.45 10.92 -25.42
CA GLY A 115 -3.15 11.53 -25.64
C GLY A 115 -2.75 12.55 -24.57
N GLN A 116 -3.37 12.52 -23.40
CA GLN A 116 -3.01 13.42 -22.30
C GLN A 116 -2.01 12.74 -21.38
N PHE A 117 -0.98 13.47 -21.02
CA PHE A 117 -0.02 13.06 -19.98
C PHE A 117 -0.65 13.23 -18.61
N TYR A 118 -0.44 12.28 -17.73
CA TYR A 118 -0.73 12.43 -16.32
C TYR A 118 0.24 11.63 -15.46
N ASP A 119 0.55 12.19 -14.29
CA ASP A 119 1.50 11.62 -13.37
C ASP A 119 0.82 10.57 -12.48
N ILE A 120 1.49 9.44 -12.28
CA ILE A 120 1.08 8.41 -11.33
C ILE A 120 2.16 8.30 -10.27
N PRO A 121 1.90 8.72 -9.03
CA PRO A 121 2.82 8.55 -7.92
C PRO A 121 2.92 7.07 -7.56
N THR A 122 4.12 6.60 -7.39
CA THR A 122 4.34 5.19 -7.03
C THR A 122 5.53 5.01 -6.11
N ASP A 123 5.38 4.09 -5.18
CA ASP A 123 6.43 3.73 -4.24
C ASP A 123 7.28 2.54 -4.71
N ILE A 124 6.78 1.77 -5.68
CA ILE A 124 7.48 0.57 -6.16
C ILE A 124 8.85 0.89 -6.76
N TYR A 125 9.05 2.10 -7.24
CA TYR A 125 10.32 2.61 -7.71
C TYR A 125 11.45 2.39 -6.69
N TYR A 126 11.19 2.59 -5.41
CA TYR A 126 12.21 2.53 -4.36
C TYR A 126 12.78 1.13 -4.12
N ILE A 127 12.03 0.11 -4.46
CA ILE A 127 12.49 -1.29 -4.36
C ILE A 127 12.95 -1.87 -5.70
N SER A 128 12.84 -1.10 -6.79
CA SER A 128 13.27 -1.53 -8.12
C SER A 128 14.79 -1.63 -8.23
N PRO A 129 15.35 -2.64 -8.92
CA PRO A 129 16.77 -2.74 -9.21
C PRO A 129 17.25 -1.70 -10.23
N THR A 130 16.37 -1.17 -11.06
CA THR A 130 16.65 -0.20 -12.13
C THR A 130 16.20 1.20 -11.75
N ASN A 131 16.62 2.21 -12.46
CA ASN A 131 16.27 3.61 -12.19
C ASN A 131 15.04 4.12 -12.98
N TRP A 132 14.48 3.31 -13.88
CA TRP A 132 13.31 3.63 -14.69
C TRP A 132 13.48 4.83 -15.65
N ASP A 133 14.67 5.03 -16.14
CA ASP A 133 15.03 6.09 -17.08
C ASP A 133 16.10 5.53 -18.02
N THR A 134 15.67 4.61 -18.92
CA THR A 134 16.56 3.85 -19.79
C THR A 134 17.17 4.74 -20.86
N ASP A 135 16.39 5.64 -21.43
CA ASP A 135 16.81 6.53 -22.52
C ASP A 135 17.46 7.82 -22.01
N LYS A 136 17.39 8.08 -20.69
CA LYS A 136 18.04 9.22 -19.98
C LYS A 136 17.46 10.58 -20.36
N ASP A 137 16.16 10.64 -20.57
CA ASP A 137 15.46 11.88 -20.86
C ASP A 137 14.94 12.59 -19.59
N GLY A 138 15.01 11.91 -18.43
CA GLY A 138 14.57 12.42 -17.12
C GLY A 138 13.09 12.22 -16.86
N ILE A 139 12.40 11.48 -17.71
CA ILE A 139 11.03 11.02 -17.49
C ILE A 139 11.10 9.56 -17.04
N TYR A 140 10.42 9.20 -15.99
CA TYR A 140 10.62 7.92 -15.32
C TYR A 140 9.45 6.96 -15.53
N GLY A 141 9.77 5.74 -15.92
CA GLY A 141 8.79 4.66 -15.98
C GLY A 141 7.76 4.82 -17.08
N GLU A 142 8.12 5.42 -18.19
CA GLU A 142 7.31 5.48 -19.40
C GLU A 142 7.08 4.08 -19.96
N ILE A 143 5.82 3.78 -20.27
CA ILE A 143 5.48 2.43 -20.73
C ILE A 143 6.06 2.14 -22.11
N ILE A 144 6.30 3.14 -22.92
CA ILE A 144 6.81 2.96 -24.29
C ILE A 144 8.30 2.65 -24.25
N ASP A 145 9.06 3.43 -23.50
CA ASP A 145 10.52 3.41 -23.55
C ASP A 145 11.17 2.68 -22.35
N ASP A 146 10.56 2.80 -21.16
CA ASP A 146 11.08 2.24 -19.90
C ASP A 146 10.37 0.97 -19.42
N SER A 147 9.41 0.44 -20.17
CA SER A 147 8.56 -0.68 -19.68
C SER A 147 9.36 -1.93 -19.30
N SER A 148 10.52 -2.16 -19.91
CA SER A 148 11.42 -3.27 -19.57
C SER A 148 12.08 -3.10 -18.21
N ASP A 149 12.19 -1.87 -17.72
CA ASP A 149 12.87 -1.53 -16.47
C ASP A 149 11.98 -1.65 -15.26
N ILE A 150 10.66 -1.58 -15.45
CA ILE A 150 9.71 -1.69 -14.36
C ILE A 150 9.56 -3.15 -13.98
N THR A 151 10.19 -3.53 -12.89
CA THR A 151 10.14 -4.89 -12.35
C THR A 151 9.35 -4.93 -11.05
N TYR A 152 8.62 -6.02 -10.87
CA TYR A 152 7.85 -6.26 -9.65
C TYR A 152 8.52 -7.39 -8.87
N PRO A 153 9.07 -7.13 -7.67
CA PRO A 153 9.60 -8.19 -6.80
C PRO A 153 8.53 -9.26 -6.52
N ASP A 154 8.95 -10.51 -6.42
CA ASP A 154 8.10 -11.71 -6.32
C ASP A 154 7.38 -11.90 -4.97
N GLY A 155 7.28 -10.85 -4.17
CA GLY A 155 6.71 -10.89 -2.81
C GLY A 155 7.73 -11.18 -1.72
N THR A 156 9.02 -11.26 -2.05
CA THR A 156 10.09 -11.41 -1.05
C THR A 156 10.36 -10.13 -0.28
N ILE A 157 9.98 -8.97 -0.85
CA ILE A 157 10.10 -7.65 -0.23
C ILE A 157 8.70 -7.08 -0.03
N GLY A 158 8.35 -6.76 1.20
CA GLY A 158 7.13 -6.02 1.53
C GLY A 158 7.38 -4.50 1.46
N LEU A 159 6.48 -3.76 0.81
CA LEU A 159 6.55 -2.30 0.70
C LEU A 159 5.22 -1.69 1.13
N GLY A 160 5.28 -0.60 1.90
CA GLY A 160 4.11 0.20 2.26
C GLY A 160 4.46 1.61 2.69
N ARG A 161 3.52 2.52 2.48
CA ARG A 161 3.62 3.91 2.93
C ARG A 161 2.72 4.14 4.12
N ILE A 162 3.26 4.71 5.20
CA ILE A 162 2.45 5.25 6.30
C ILE A 162 2.36 6.77 6.07
N PRO A 163 1.25 7.28 5.51
CA PRO A 163 1.18 8.64 4.98
C PRO A 163 0.91 9.67 6.09
N VAL A 164 1.87 9.87 6.97
CA VAL A 164 1.83 10.81 8.10
C VAL A 164 2.44 12.16 7.72
N ARG A 165 1.86 13.26 8.25
CA ARG A 165 2.34 14.64 8.05
C ARG A 165 2.91 15.27 9.31
N SER A 166 2.47 14.78 10.46
CA SER A 166 2.80 15.36 11.77
C SER A 166 3.28 14.32 12.76
N LYS A 167 3.85 14.78 13.87
CA LYS A 167 4.23 13.93 15.01
C LYS A 167 3.00 13.26 15.63
N GLU A 168 1.89 13.98 15.65
CA GLU A 168 0.59 13.52 16.16
C GLU A 168 0.08 12.35 15.32
N ASP A 169 0.19 12.43 13.98
CA ASP A 169 -0.18 11.32 13.09
C ASP A 169 0.66 10.07 13.35
N VAL A 170 2.00 10.25 13.51
CA VAL A 170 2.90 9.14 13.84
C VAL A 170 2.50 8.47 15.15
N ILE A 171 2.22 9.27 16.18
CA ILE A 171 1.83 8.78 17.50
C ILE A 171 0.48 8.04 17.42
N ALA A 172 -0.50 8.62 16.71
CA ALA A 172 -1.83 8.01 16.53
C ALA A 172 -1.75 6.69 15.79
N TYR A 173 -1.02 6.65 14.67
CA TYR A 173 -0.86 5.42 13.89
C TYR A 173 -0.08 4.35 14.66
N THR A 174 0.99 4.73 15.37
CA THR A 174 1.77 3.82 16.23
C THR A 174 0.89 3.15 17.28
N LYS A 175 0.01 3.90 17.95
CA LYS A 175 -0.94 3.33 18.92
C LYS A 175 -1.86 2.29 18.29
N LYS A 176 -2.35 2.57 17.08
CA LYS A 176 -3.19 1.60 16.33
C LYS A 176 -2.42 0.32 16.01
N VAL A 177 -1.17 0.43 15.53
CA VAL A 177 -0.32 -0.74 15.25
C VAL A 177 -0.07 -1.56 16.51
N ILE A 178 0.30 -0.91 17.61
CA ILE A 178 0.53 -1.60 18.88
C ILE A 178 -0.75 -2.33 19.34
N SER A 179 -1.89 -1.66 19.30
CA SER A 179 -3.17 -2.28 19.65
C SER A 179 -3.51 -3.45 18.72
N TYR A 180 -3.37 -3.25 17.43
CA TYR A 180 -3.66 -4.28 16.41
C TYR A 180 -2.81 -5.54 16.60
N GLU A 181 -1.52 -5.41 16.88
CA GLU A 181 -0.60 -6.54 17.05
C GLU A 181 -0.63 -7.15 18.46
N SER A 182 -0.99 -6.39 19.50
CA SER A 182 -1.04 -6.89 20.89
C SER A 182 -2.40 -7.45 21.31
N ASN A 183 -3.50 -6.89 20.78
CA ASN A 183 -4.85 -7.17 21.22
C ASN A 183 -5.80 -7.46 20.05
N TYR A 184 -5.30 -8.13 19.01
CA TYR A 184 -6.10 -8.41 17.81
C TYR A 184 -7.44 -9.06 18.18
N PRO A 185 -8.57 -8.47 17.77
CA PRO A 185 -9.88 -9.02 18.11
C PRO A 185 -10.07 -10.42 17.48
N LYS A 186 -10.51 -11.37 18.30
CA LYS A 186 -10.76 -12.75 17.87
C LYS A 186 -12.21 -12.96 17.40
N GLY A 187 -12.50 -14.12 16.85
CA GLY A 187 -13.85 -14.51 16.43
C GLY A 187 -14.26 -13.83 15.12
N ASP A 188 -15.41 -13.18 15.14
CA ASP A 188 -16.02 -12.60 13.94
C ASP A 188 -15.11 -11.58 13.24
N PHE A 189 -14.47 -10.71 14.00
CA PHE A 189 -13.54 -9.72 13.43
C PHE A 189 -12.41 -10.38 12.64
N THR A 190 -11.79 -11.44 13.19
CA THR A 190 -10.73 -12.18 12.51
C THR A 190 -11.22 -12.89 11.26
N ASN A 191 -12.41 -13.49 11.34
CA ASN A 191 -12.89 -14.46 10.36
C ASN A 191 -13.75 -13.83 9.27
N ASN A 192 -14.38 -12.68 9.52
CA ASN A 192 -15.32 -12.09 8.59
C ASN A 192 -14.64 -11.11 7.64
N MET A 193 -15.17 -11.10 6.43
CA MET A 193 -14.94 -10.07 5.42
C MET A 193 -16.26 -9.43 5.04
N ILE A 194 -16.27 -8.12 4.89
CA ILE A 194 -17.37 -7.38 4.30
C ILE A 194 -17.00 -7.00 2.87
N TYR A 195 -17.82 -7.43 1.94
CA TYR A 195 -17.80 -6.99 0.56
C TYR A 195 -18.92 -6.00 0.33
N ALA A 196 -18.56 -4.79 -0.07
CA ALA A 196 -19.50 -3.73 -0.41
C ALA A 196 -19.38 -3.38 -1.90
N CYS A 197 -20.51 -3.28 -2.59
CA CYS A 197 -20.54 -2.92 -4.00
C CYS A 197 -21.62 -1.88 -4.26
N SER A 198 -21.26 -0.78 -4.93
CA SER A 198 -22.24 0.21 -5.38
C SER A 198 -23.04 -0.31 -6.59
N VAL A 199 -24.23 0.24 -6.79
CA VAL A 199 -25.23 -0.26 -7.76
C VAL A 199 -24.72 -0.41 -9.18
N GLU A 200 -24.02 0.61 -9.63
CA GLU A 200 -23.59 0.71 -11.03
C GLU A 200 -22.54 -0.35 -11.37
N GLN A 201 -21.84 -0.81 -10.36
CA GLN A 201 -20.81 -1.85 -10.46
C GLN A 201 -21.34 -3.25 -10.09
N ALA A 202 -22.58 -3.34 -9.60
CA ALA A 202 -23.18 -4.58 -9.13
C ALA A 202 -23.69 -5.47 -10.27
N GLN A 203 -22.82 -5.86 -11.18
CA GLN A 203 -23.16 -6.83 -12.21
C GLN A 203 -23.35 -8.22 -11.59
N PRO A 204 -24.47 -8.92 -11.84
CA PRO A 204 -24.78 -10.21 -11.22
C PRO A 204 -23.71 -11.28 -11.39
N LYS A 205 -23.08 -11.33 -12.56
CA LYS A 205 -22.04 -12.32 -12.84
C LYS A 205 -20.73 -11.97 -12.19
N LEU A 206 -20.34 -10.70 -12.15
CA LEU A 206 -19.16 -10.22 -11.45
C LEU A 206 -19.26 -10.51 -9.95
N LYS A 207 -20.42 -10.24 -9.35
CA LYS A 207 -20.69 -10.55 -7.96
C LYS A 207 -20.51 -12.03 -7.68
N ARG A 208 -21.12 -12.92 -8.48
CA ARG A 208 -20.96 -14.36 -8.31
C ARG A 208 -19.52 -14.82 -8.45
N SER A 209 -18.81 -14.30 -9.44
CA SER A 209 -17.39 -14.62 -9.64
C SER A 209 -16.53 -14.18 -8.46
N TRP A 210 -16.79 -13.00 -7.92
CA TRP A 210 -16.14 -12.53 -6.70
C TRP A 210 -16.50 -13.40 -5.49
N ASP A 211 -17.78 -13.70 -5.27
CA ASP A 211 -18.26 -14.57 -4.20
C ASP A 211 -17.62 -15.96 -4.26
N ASP A 212 -17.56 -16.55 -5.44
CA ASP A 212 -16.95 -17.88 -5.67
C ASP A 212 -15.45 -17.85 -5.36
N HIS A 213 -14.78 -16.76 -5.69
CA HIS A 213 -13.35 -16.60 -5.47
C HIS A 213 -13.03 -16.40 -3.98
N ILE A 214 -13.74 -15.47 -3.34
CA ILE A 214 -13.57 -15.17 -1.92
C ILE A 214 -14.01 -16.35 -1.06
N SER A 215 -15.07 -17.06 -1.42
CA SER A 215 -15.49 -18.28 -0.71
C SER A 215 -14.42 -19.39 -0.72
N LYS A 216 -13.60 -19.47 -1.77
CA LYS A 216 -12.46 -20.38 -1.82
C LYS A 216 -11.35 -20.01 -0.84
N VAL A 217 -11.14 -18.72 -0.63
CA VAL A 217 -10.14 -18.18 0.31
C VAL A 217 -10.59 -18.37 1.75
N PHE A 218 -11.90 -18.19 2.01
CA PHE A 218 -12.50 -18.29 3.34
C PHE A 218 -13.22 -19.64 3.58
N ARG A 219 -12.56 -20.75 3.39
CA ARG A 219 -13.16 -22.10 3.36
C ARG A 219 -13.76 -22.62 4.68
N ASN A 220 -13.56 -21.96 5.80
CA ASN A 220 -13.89 -22.53 7.13
C ASN A 220 -15.11 -21.86 7.81
N GLY A 221 -16.19 -21.65 7.08
CA GLY A 221 -17.45 -21.18 7.66
C GLY A 221 -17.49 -19.69 7.98
N GLN A 222 -16.67 -18.88 7.30
CA GLN A 222 -16.55 -17.45 7.51
C GLN A 222 -17.73 -16.70 6.86
N VAL A 223 -18.30 -15.78 7.60
CA VAL A 223 -19.43 -15.00 7.12
C VAL A 223 -18.94 -13.90 6.20
N ILE A 224 -19.32 -13.96 4.93
CA ILE A 224 -19.14 -12.89 3.97
C ILE A 224 -20.42 -12.08 3.94
N ARG A 225 -20.30 -10.77 4.19
CA ARG A 225 -21.45 -9.85 4.16
C ARG A 225 -21.36 -8.98 2.93
N HIS A 226 -22.48 -8.83 2.25
CA HIS A 226 -22.60 -8.05 1.02
C HIS A 226 -23.56 -6.88 1.25
N PHE A 227 -23.13 -5.71 0.87
CA PHE A 227 -23.98 -4.52 0.81
C PHE A 227 -24.17 -4.17 -0.67
N ILE A 228 -25.36 -4.43 -1.19
CA ILE A 228 -25.74 -4.12 -2.56
C ILE A 228 -26.92 -3.18 -2.53
N ASN A 229 -27.00 -2.26 -3.49
CA ASN A 229 -28.21 -1.49 -3.67
C ASN A 229 -29.39 -2.42 -4.02
N ARG A 230 -30.51 -2.18 -3.36
CA ARG A 230 -31.76 -2.95 -3.45
C ARG A 230 -32.43 -2.93 -4.83
N LYS A 231 -31.96 -2.11 -5.77
CA LYS A 231 -32.61 -1.94 -7.09
C LYS A 231 -32.14 -2.96 -8.12
N THR A 232 -31.19 -3.82 -7.83
CA THR A 232 -30.75 -4.83 -8.79
C THR A 232 -31.56 -6.11 -8.63
N GLU A 233 -31.95 -6.73 -9.72
CA GLU A 233 -32.72 -7.97 -9.85
C GLU A 233 -32.05 -9.23 -9.24
N LEU A 234 -31.11 -9.04 -8.32
CA LEU A 234 -30.24 -10.07 -7.75
C LEU A 234 -30.81 -10.74 -6.50
N GLY A 235 -32.08 -11.12 -6.59
CA GLY A 235 -32.69 -12.05 -5.64
C GLY A 235 -32.17 -12.00 -4.21
N ASP A 236 -33.00 -11.43 -3.36
CA ASP A 236 -32.99 -11.42 -1.93
C ASP A 236 -32.18 -10.33 -1.19
N PRO A 237 -32.77 -9.19 -1.05
CA PRO A 237 -32.18 -8.09 -0.31
C PRO A 237 -33.01 -7.60 0.87
N ALA A 238 -34.00 -8.31 1.32
CA ALA A 238 -34.81 -7.84 2.44
C ALA A 238 -34.01 -7.69 3.75
N GLU A 239 -32.87 -8.35 3.86
CA GLU A 239 -32.03 -8.38 5.05
C GLU A 239 -30.66 -7.65 4.92
N VAL A 240 -30.28 -7.21 3.71
CA VAL A 240 -29.02 -6.51 3.51
C VAL A 240 -29.23 -4.98 3.61
N PRO A 241 -28.58 -4.29 4.55
CA PRO A 241 -28.69 -2.84 4.65
C PRO A 241 -28.25 -2.13 3.37
N SER A 242 -28.90 -1.02 3.03
CA SER A 242 -28.45 -0.15 1.94
C SER A 242 -27.03 0.34 2.22
N LEU A 243 -26.22 0.49 1.17
CA LEU A 243 -24.86 0.99 1.28
C LEU A 243 -24.85 2.53 1.36
N THR A 244 -25.41 3.07 2.45
CA THR A 244 -25.33 4.51 2.75
C THR A 244 -24.11 4.83 3.60
N PRO A 245 -23.62 6.09 3.63
CA PRO A 245 -22.52 6.49 4.50
C PRO A 245 -22.78 6.14 5.97
N GLU A 246 -23.99 6.33 6.47
CA GLU A 246 -24.39 6.04 7.85
C GLU A 246 -24.30 4.52 8.13
N ASN A 247 -24.79 3.71 7.19
CA ASN A 247 -24.71 2.25 7.33
C ASN A 247 -23.27 1.76 7.24
N TRP A 248 -22.43 2.41 6.42
CA TRP A 248 -21.00 2.09 6.34
C TRP A 248 -20.28 2.43 7.66
N VAL A 249 -20.59 3.58 8.28
CA VAL A 249 -20.11 3.92 9.63
C VAL A 249 -20.55 2.87 10.64
N ASN A 250 -21.85 2.54 10.68
CA ASN A 250 -22.40 1.56 11.63
C ASN A 250 -21.75 0.19 11.48
N MET A 251 -21.50 -0.24 10.25
CA MET A 251 -20.87 -1.50 9.95
C MET A 251 -19.42 -1.55 10.44
N ILE A 252 -18.63 -0.51 10.19
CA ILE A 252 -17.25 -0.44 10.70
C ILE A 252 -17.27 -0.40 12.23
N ASN A 253 -18.16 0.38 12.84
CA ASN A 253 -18.28 0.51 14.29
C ASN A 253 -18.79 -0.79 14.97
N SER A 254 -19.48 -1.67 14.23
CA SER A 254 -19.93 -2.96 14.77
C SER A 254 -18.80 -3.92 15.10
N LYS A 255 -17.59 -3.67 14.57
CA LYS A 255 -16.38 -4.51 14.76
C LYS A 255 -16.56 -5.98 14.35
N GLN A 256 -17.47 -6.25 13.43
CA GLN A 256 -17.81 -7.62 13.01
C GLN A 256 -16.87 -8.17 11.92
N ALA A 257 -16.05 -7.32 11.28
CA ALA A 257 -15.15 -7.75 10.24
C ALA A 257 -13.84 -6.95 10.24
N GLY A 258 -12.72 -7.64 10.21
CA GLY A 258 -11.39 -7.05 10.10
C GLY A 258 -10.90 -6.91 8.66
N LYS A 259 -11.70 -7.33 7.67
CA LYS A 259 -11.40 -7.26 6.25
C LYS A 259 -12.56 -6.63 5.52
N LEU A 260 -12.30 -5.54 4.81
CA LEU A 260 -13.31 -4.83 4.05
C LEU A 260 -12.87 -4.73 2.58
N HIS A 261 -13.80 -4.94 1.67
CA HIS A 261 -13.60 -4.62 0.26
C HIS A 261 -14.74 -3.74 -0.24
N LEU A 262 -14.37 -2.61 -0.84
CA LEU A 262 -15.32 -1.71 -1.47
C LEU A 262 -15.10 -1.67 -2.99
N HIS A 263 -16.11 -2.09 -3.72
CA HIS A 263 -16.16 -2.02 -5.17
C HIS A 263 -17.16 -0.93 -5.58
N GLY A 264 -16.65 0.21 -6.06
CA GLY A 264 -17.49 1.36 -6.42
C GLY A 264 -16.66 2.50 -6.99
N HIS A 265 -17.32 3.61 -7.23
CA HIS A 265 -16.66 4.85 -7.59
C HIS A 265 -15.98 5.50 -6.38
N GLY A 266 -15.02 6.37 -6.64
CA GLY A 266 -14.37 7.17 -5.62
C GLY A 266 -13.71 8.40 -6.23
N PHE A 267 -13.43 9.32 -5.34
CA PHE A 267 -12.67 10.53 -5.60
C PHE A 267 -11.65 10.73 -4.48
N LEU A 268 -10.80 11.72 -4.60
CA LEU A 268 -9.77 12.00 -3.61
C LEU A 268 -10.31 11.95 -2.16
N HIS A 269 -11.43 12.63 -1.89
CA HIS A 269 -11.95 12.83 -0.53
C HIS A 269 -13.08 11.89 -0.13
N CYS A 270 -13.50 10.97 -1.02
CA CYS A 270 -14.65 10.15 -0.73
C CYS A 270 -14.65 8.78 -1.40
N TRP A 271 -15.35 7.86 -0.78
CA TRP A 271 -15.92 6.70 -1.43
C TRP A 271 -17.36 7.01 -1.83
N GLN A 272 -17.70 6.80 -3.10
CA GLN A 272 -19.06 6.98 -3.56
C GLN A 272 -19.85 5.69 -3.34
N LEU A 273 -20.88 5.80 -2.55
CA LEU A 273 -21.73 4.70 -2.13
C LEU A 273 -23.07 4.73 -2.89
N GLU A 274 -24.07 4.06 -2.34
CA GLU A 274 -25.38 3.94 -2.96
C GLU A 274 -26.01 5.30 -3.28
N ASN A 275 -26.60 5.42 -4.46
CA ASN A 275 -27.27 6.64 -4.96
C ASN A 275 -26.32 7.86 -4.96
N TYR A 276 -25.04 7.65 -5.31
CA TYR A 276 -24.01 8.69 -5.37
C TYR A 276 -23.76 9.43 -4.04
N LYS A 277 -24.20 8.88 -2.92
CA LYS A 277 -23.86 9.40 -1.61
C LYS A 277 -22.39 9.18 -1.29
N GLU A 278 -21.76 10.15 -0.68
CA GLU A 278 -20.33 10.14 -0.42
C GLU A 278 -20.01 9.84 1.04
N PHE A 279 -19.15 8.86 1.28
CA PHE A 279 -18.48 8.67 2.56
C PHE A 279 -17.19 9.48 2.56
N THR A 280 -17.13 10.49 3.42
CA THR A 280 -16.07 11.51 3.47
C THR A 280 -15.30 11.48 4.80
N ALA A 281 -14.32 12.36 4.96
CA ALA A 281 -13.61 12.56 6.23
C ALA A 281 -14.56 12.90 7.41
N ASP A 282 -15.68 13.59 7.17
CA ASP A 282 -16.67 13.85 8.21
C ASP A 282 -17.28 12.55 8.76
N HIS A 283 -17.50 11.56 7.90
CA HIS A 283 -17.99 10.24 8.32
C HIS A 283 -16.88 9.44 9.02
N VAL A 284 -15.60 9.62 8.64
CA VAL A 284 -14.47 9.03 9.36
C VAL A 284 -14.43 9.52 10.82
N ASN A 285 -14.77 10.78 11.06
CA ASN A 285 -14.85 11.34 12.41
C ASN A 285 -15.97 10.72 13.30
N LEU A 286 -16.92 10.01 12.69
CA LEU A 286 -17.98 9.28 13.40
C LEU A 286 -17.59 7.84 13.75
N LEU A 287 -16.41 7.40 13.34
CA LEU A 287 -15.94 6.04 13.62
C LEU A 287 -15.51 5.90 15.08
N THR A 288 -15.93 4.79 15.69
CA THR A 288 -15.64 4.45 17.10
C THR A 288 -15.08 3.03 17.24
N ASN A 289 -14.48 2.52 16.16
CA ASN A 289 -13.99 1.14 16.07
C ASN A 289 -12.60 0.94 16.71
N LYS A 290 -12.33 1.60 17.82
CA LYS A 290 -11.09 1.45 18.61
C LYS A 290 -10.75 -0.01 18.84
N ASP A 291 -9.48 -0.35 18.68
CA ASP A 291 -8.90 -1.69 18.82
C ASP A 291 -9.39 -2.73 17.77
N ALA A 292 -10.25 -2.33 16.85
CA ALA A 292 -10.76 -3.16 15.77
C ALA A 292 -10.60 -2.42 14.41
N TYR A 293 -9.35 -2.26 13.99
CA TYR A 293 -9.00 -1.52 12.78
C TYR A 293 -8.94 -2.47 11.58
N PRO A 294 -9.84 -2.38 10.60
CA PRO A 294 -9.83 -3.27 9.45
C PRO A 294 -8.69 -2.96 8.48
N ILE A 295 -8.31 -3.98 7.70
CA ILE A 295 -7.62 -3.82 6.43
C ILE A 295 -8.68 -3.60 5.37
N ILE A 296 -8.53 -2.57 4.55
CA ILE A 296 -9.47 -2.20 3.50
C ILE A 296 -8.79 -2.38 2.14
N THR A 297 -9.51 -2.97 1.19
CA THR A 297 -9.14 -2.95 -0.23
C THR A 297 -10.25 -2.25 -1.02
N THR A 298 -9.89 -1.49 -2.05
CA THR A 298 -10.88 -0.81 -2.88
C THR A 298 -10.40 -0.66 -4.31
N VAL A 299 -11.34 -0.69 -5.27
CA VAL A 299 -11.09 -0.36 -6.68
C VAL A 299 -11.50 1.09 -7.02
N SER A 300 -11.96 1.84 -6.02
CA SER A 300 -12.48 3.19 -6.18
C SER A 300 -11.37 4.18 -6.57
N CYS A 301 -11.58 4.91 -7.66
CA CYS A 301 -10.59 5.82 -8.24
C CYS A 301 -10.12 6.88 -7.23
N PHE A 302 -8.84 7.25 -7.27
CA PHE A 302 -8.22 8.34 -6.51
C PHE A 302 -8.27 8.19 -4.98
N THR A 303 -8.83 7.13 -4.45
CA THR A 303 -9.02 7.00 -3.00
C THR A 303 -7.73 6.72 -2.22
N GLY A 304 -6.70 6.25 -2.91
CA GLY A 304 -5.33 6.10 -2.40
C GLY A 304 -4.36 7.21 -2.81
N HIS A 305 -4.86 8.37 -3.21
CA HIS A 305 -4.08 9.52 -3.68
C HIS A 305 -3.30 10.17 -2.53
N PHE A 306 -2.09 9.72 -2.28
CA PHE A 306 -1.24 10.12 -1.15
C PHE A 306 -0.29 11.30 -1.45
N ASP A 307 -0.35 11.87 -2.66
CA ASP A 307 0.40 13.03 -3.09
C ASP A 307 -0.47 14.30 -3.22
N ALA A 308 -1.63 14.35 -2.56
CA ALA A 308 -2.53 15.49 -2.61
C ALA A 308 -1.94 16.73 -1.92
N ALA A 309 -2.07 17.90 -2.57
CA ALA A 309 -1.44 19.14 -2.13
C ALA A 309 -2.00 19.68 -0.80
N THR A 310 -3.28 19.51 -0.55
CA THR A 310 -3.98 20.14 0.58
C THR A 310 -4.61 19.14 1.52
N ASP A 311 -5.74 18.58 1.12
CA ASP A 311 -6.53 17.72 1.96
C ASP A 311 -6.11 16.24 1.79
N PRO A 312 -6.16 15.45 2.85
CA PRO A 312 -5.85 14.03 2.75
C PRO A 312 -6.88 13.29 1.90
N SER A 313 -6.44 12.25 1.20
CA SER A 313 -7.36 11.31 0.58
C SER A 313 -8.21 10.60 1.65
N ILE A 314 -9.30 9.99 1.23
CA ILE A 314 -10.15 9.23 2.15
C ILE A 314 -9.38 8.09 2.83
N SER A 315 -8.45 7.43 2.11
CA SER A 315 -7.59 6.39 2.70
C SER A 315 -6.63 6.94 3.75
N GLU A 316 -6.04 8.10 3.51
CA GLU A 316 -5.19 8.77 4.51
C GLU A 316 -6.01 9.20 5.72
N SER A 317 -7.22 9.73 5.52
CA SER A 317 -8.14 10.08 6.60
C SER A 317 -8.47 8.87 7.49
N MET A 318 -8.72 7.70 6.88
CA MET A 318 -8.93 6.44 7.61
C MET A 318 -7.70 6.00 8.41
N LEU A 319 -6.51 6.22 7.90
CA LEU A 319 -5.26 5.83 8.57
C LEU A 319 -4.86 6.83 9.68
N ARG A 320 -5.08 8.12 9.47
CA ARG A 320 -4.71 9.18 10.43
C ARG A 320 -5.73 9.34 11.56
N ALA A 321 -6.96 8.84 11.39
CA ALA A 321 -7.99 8.91 12.44
C ALA A 321 -7.47 8.31 13.77
N PRO A 322 -7.42 9.09 14.86
CA PRO A 322 -6.93 8.59 16.14
C PRO A 322 -7.95 7.62 16.74
N ASP A 323 -7.46 6.50 17.27
CA ASP A 323 -8.28 5.46 17.93
C ASP A 323 -9.46 4.91 17.08
N SER A 324 -9.44 5.11 15.75
CA SER A 324 -10.51 4.64 14.85
C SER A 324 -10.01 4.45 13.42
N GLY A 325 -10.91 4.21 12.46
CA GLY A 325 -10.58 4.08 11.05
C GLY A 325 -9.98 2.73 10.67
N ALA A 326 -8.94 2.72 9.83
CA ALA A 326 -8.30 1.53 9.30
C ALA A 326 -6.84 1.38 9.75
N ILE A 327 -6.29 0.18 9.65
CA ILE A 327 -4.87 -0.10 9.91
C ILE A 327 -4.05 -0.15 8.62
N ALA A 328 -4.67 -0.53 7.52
CA ALA A 328 -4.07 -0.54 6.20
C ALA A 328 -5.15 -0.38 5.12
N VAL A 329 -4.80 0.26 4.02
CA VAL A 329 -5.67 0.42 2.85
C VAL A 329 -4.87 0.10 1.59
N VAL A 330 -5.39 -0.79 0.74
CA VAL A 330 -4.87 -1.01 -0.62
C VAL A 330 -5.82 -0.34 -1.59
N ALA A 331 -5.35 0.69 -2.26
CA ALA A 331 -6.19 1.55 -3.09
C ALA A 331 -5.42 2.12 -4.27
N PRO A 332 -6.10 2.45 -5.39
CA PRO A 332 -5.49 3.15 -6.51
C PRO A 332 -5.27 4.64 -6.16
N CYS A 333 -4.10 5.15 -6.48
CA CYS A 333 -3.78 6.58 -6.28
C CYS A 333 -4.30 7.46 -7.43
N ARG A 334 -4.72 6.85 -8.52
CA ARG A 334 -5.30 7.53 -9.70
C ARG A 334 -6.57 6.83 -10.13
N SER A 335 -6.86 6.78 -11.41
CA SER A 335 -8.05 6.18 -11.96
C SER A 335 -7.99 4.66 -11.84
N GLY A 336 -8.46 4.12 -10.74
CA GLY A 336 -8.60 2.67 -10.55
C GLY A 336 -9.34 2.05 -11.72
N LYS A 337 -8.68 1.12 -12.39
CA LYS A 337 -9.18 0.49 -13.60
C LYS A 337 -9.72 -0.90 -13.24
N PRO A 338 -10.99 -1.06 -12.88
CA PRO A 338 -11.51 -2.34 -12.43
C PRO A 338 -11.40 -3.46 -13.48
N HIS A 339 -11.32 -3.11 -14.78
CA HIS A 339 -11.35 -4.07 -15.87
C HIS A 339 -10.46 -3.63 -17.03
N PHE A 340 -9.50 -4.45 -17.42
CA PHE A 340 -8.60 -4.11 -18.51
C PHE A 340 -7.92 -5.27 -19.21
N ILE A 341 -8.39 -5.59 -20.38
CA ILE A 341 -7.53 -6.07 -21.46
C ILE A 341 -7.91 -5.40 -22.78
N ASN A 342 -9.19 -5.20 -23.03
CA ASN A 342 -9.70 -4.48 -24.22
C ASN A 342 -11.01 -3.80 -23.84
N PRO A 343 -11.10 -2.46 -23.85
CA PRO A 343 -12.22 -1.74 -23.23
C PRO A 343 -13.60 -2.14 -23.72
N VAL A 344 -13.73 -2.79 -24.87
CA VAL A 344 -15.02 -3.21 -25.43
C VAL A 344 -15.27 -4.71 -25.22
N GLN A 345 -14.32 -5.57 -25.57
CA GLN A 345 -14.51 -7.02 -25.49
C GLN A 345 -14.45 -7.55 -24.05
N ASP A 346 -13.62 -6.97 -23.19
CA ASP A 346 -13.44 -7.49 -21.84
C ASP A 346 -14.51 -7.02 -20.88
N PHE A 347 -15.06 -5.83 -21.10
CA PHE A 347 -16.27 -5.39 -20.40
C PHE A 347 -17.44 -6.35 -20.71
N GLU A 348 -17.56 -6.78 -21.94
CA GLU A 348 -18.57 -7.76 -22.36
C GLU A 348 -18.29 -9.15 -21.76
N LEU A 349 -17.05 -9.63 -21.76
CA LEU A 349 -16.65 -10.90 -21.14
C LEU A 349 -16.82 -10.85 -19.61
N MET A 350 -16.48 -9.74 -18.97
CA MET A 350 -16.71 -9.56 -17.53
C MET A 350 -18.20 -9.65 -17.18
N ILE A 351 -19.06 -8.96 -17.95
CA ILE A 351 -20.50 -8.98 -17.75
C ILE A 351 -21.07 -10.35 -18.10
N THR A 352 -20.59 -10.96 -19.19
CA THR A 352 -21.14 -12.22 -19.71
C THR A 352 -20.57 -13.45 -19.05
N GLU A 353 -19.31 -13.47 -18.66
CA GLU A 353 -18.60 -14.62 -18.11
C GLU A 353 -18.18 -14.44 -16.64
N GLY A 354 -18.29 -13.23 -16.08
CA GLY A 354 -17.89 -12.93 -14.71
C GLY A 354 -16.39 -13.02 -14.48
N LYS A 355 -15.59 -12.78 -15.52
CA LYS A 355 -14.13 -12.84 -15.43
C LYS A 355 -13.59 -11.68 -14.61
N LEU A 356 -12.81 -11.97 -13.57
CA LEU A 356 -12.08 -10.97 -12.81
C LEU A 356 -10.84 -10.51 -13.59
N ASP A 357 -10.63 -9.20 -13.64
CA ASP A 357 -9.49 -8.60 -14.33
C ASP A 357 -9.09 -7.27 -13.68
N GLY A 358 -7.97 -6.66 -14.10
CA GLY A 358 -7.52 -5.34 -13.65
C GLY A 358 -7.37 -5.23 -12.13
N THR A 359 -7.77 -4.10 -11.59
CA THR A 359 -7.70 -3.83 -10.15
C THR A 359 -8.57 -4.80 -9.33
N THR A 360 -9.70 -5.27 -9.87
CA THR A 360 -10.56 -6.25 -9.20
C THR A 360 -9.85 -7.59 -9.02
N GLU A 361 -9.13 -8.06 -10.03
CA GLU A 361 -8.31 -9.28 -9.92
C GLU A 361 -7.18 -9.07 -8.92
N ALA A 362 -6.53 -7.90 -8.93
CA ALA A 362 -5.47 -7.58 -7.99
C ALA A 362 -5.96 -7.64 -6.53
N MET A 363 -7.13 -7.05 -6.22
CA MET A 363 -7.70 -7.13 -4.88
C MET A 363 -8.05 -8.55 -4.45
N THR A 364 -8.56 -9.34 -5.38
CA THR A 364 -8.86 -10.76 -5.14
C THR A 364 -7.60 -11.56 -4.79
N LEU A 365 -6.55 -11.38 -5.60
CA LEU A 365 -5.26 -12.02 -5.37
C LEU A 365 -4.60 -11.57 -4.06
N PHE A 366 -4.72 -10.29 -3.71
CA PHE A 366 -4.21 -9.79 -2.43
C PHE A 366 -4.78 -10.58 -1.24
N TRP A 367 -6.10 -10.79 -1.22
CA TRP A 367 -6.74 -11.57 -0.17
C TRP A 367 -6.39 -13.07 -0.26
N GLU A 368 -6.41 -13.63 -1.47
CA GLU A 368 -6.08 -15.04 -1.69
C GLU A 368 -4.65 -15.36 -1.21
N LYS A 369 -3.68 -14.54 -1.62
CA LYS A 369 -2.28 -14.77 -1.24
C LYS A 369 -2.02 -14.43 0.21
N GLY A 370 -2.54 -13.29 0.67
CA GLY A 370 -2.38 -12.84 2.04
C GLY A 370 -2.88 -13.86 3.06
N ILE A 371 -4.09 -14.40 2.85
CA ILE A 371 -4.71 -15.37 3.76
C ILE A 371 -4.17 -16.78 3.53
N GLY A 372 -4.16 -17.23 2.25
CA GLY A 372 -3.79 -18.60 1.89
C GLY A 372 -2.35 -18.94 2.20
N GLU A 373 -1.44 -17.99 2.04
CA GLU A 373 0.00 -18.15 2.26
C GLU A 373 0.48 -17.50 3.56
N ASN A 374 -0.43 -16.92 4.35
CA ASN A 374 -0.12 -16.24 5.63
C ASN A 374 0.91 -15.12 5.49
N LEU A 375 0.72 -14.28 4.47
CA LEU A 375 1.63 -13.18 4.17
C LEU A 375 1.29 -11.93 4.98
N THR A 376 2.27 -11.05 5.11
CA THR A 376 2.03 -9.66 5.54
C THR A 376 1.37 -8.85 4.43
N THR A 377 0.82 -7.69 4.77
CA THR A 377 0.16 -6.78 3.82
C THR A 377 1.09 -6.37 2.68
N GLY A 378 2.35 -6.06 3.01
CA GLY A 378 3.36 -5.70 2.02
C GLY A 378 3.77 -6.87 1.11
N GLU A 379 3.97 -8.06 1.68
CA GLU A 379 4.28 -9.26 0.88
C GLU A 379 3.12 -9.65 -0.02
N ALA A 380 1.88 -9.57 0.48
CA ALA A 380 0.68 -9.92 -0.29
C ALA A 380 0.49 -9.01 -1.50
N ILE A 381 0.64 -7.68 -1.35
CA ILE A 381 0.49 -6.75 -2.48
C ILE A 381 1.62 -6.91 -3.49
N MET A 382 2.86 -7.09 -3.04
CA MET A 382 3.99 -7.28 -3.94
C MET A 382 3.89 -8.59 -4.72
N LYS A 383 3.49 -9.68 -4.07
CA LYS A 383 3.23 -10.96 -4.73
C LYS A 383 2.09 -10.86 -5.74
N THR A 384 1.03 -10.15 -5.41
CA THR A 384 -0.06 -9.84 -6.33
C THR A 384 0.45 -9.14 -7.59
N LYS A 385 1.22 -8.07 -7.42
CA LYS A 385 1.82 -7.33 -8.54
C LYS A 385 2.73 -8.23 -9.40
N ALA A 386 3.58 -9.04 -8.79
CA ALA A 386 4.47 -9.96 -9.50
C ALA A 386 3.72 -11.03 -10.31
N ILE A 387 2.61 -11.56 -9.77
CA ILE A 387 1.76 -12.50 -10.51
C ILE A 387 1.14 -11.83 -11.73
N LEU A 388 0.63 -10.62 -11.56
CA LEU A 388 -0.08 -9.88 -12.60
C LEU A 388 0.86 -9.18 -13.59
N ALA A 389 2.13 -8.96 -13.22
CA ALA A 389 3.14 -8.35 -14.10
C ALA A 389 3.30 -9.08 -15.44
N LYS A 390 3.09 -10.41 -15.44
CA LYS A 390 3.10 -11.20 -16.67
C LYS A 390 2.02 -10.77 -17.66
N LYS A 391 0.89 -10.27 -17.16
CA LYS A 391 -0.18 -9.70 -17.99
C LYS A 391 0.13 -8.27 -18.41
N ALA A 392 0.84 -7.52 -17.58
CA ALA A 392 1.22 -6.14 -17.86
C ALA A 392 2.10 -6.01 -19.12
N SER A 393 2.93 -7.01 -19.43
CA SER A 393 3.73 -7.03 -20.65
C SER A 393 2.94 -6.98 -21.96
N TYR A 394 1.63 -7.20 -21.90
CA TYR A 394 0.73 -7.19 -23.07
C TYR A 394 -0.24 -6.01 -23.09
N SER A 395 -0.28 -5.19 -22.04
CA SER A 395 -1.26 -4.11 -21.91
C SER A 395 -0.74 -2.95 -21.06
N VAL A 396 -0.58 -1.80 -21.70
CA VAL A 396 -0.27 -0.51 -21.07
C VAL A 396 -1.22 -0.22 -19.89
N LEU A 397 -2.52 -0.41 -20.10
CA LEU A 397 -3.52 -0.12 -19.08
C LEU A 397 -3.39 -1.04 -17.86
N PHE A 398 -3.01 -2.30 -18.08
CA PHE A 398 -2.79 -3.23 -17.00
C PHE A 398 -1.54 -2.86 -16.19
N HIS A 399 -0.50 -2.42 -16.87
CA HIS A 399 0.71 -1.92 -16.25
C HIS A 399 0.44 -0.71 -15.36
N MET A 400 -0.35 0.27 -15.86
CA MET A 400 -0.81 1.41 -15.08
C MET A 400 -1.54 0.98 -13.81
N CYS A 401 -2.44 -0.01 -13.87
CA CYS A 401 -3.13 -0.54 -12.69
C CYS A 401 -2.17 -1.03 -11.61
N LEU A 402 -1.10 -1.69 -12.02
CA LEU A 402 -0.11 -2.20 -11.06
C LEU A 402 0.71 -1.07 -10.43
N ILE A 403 1.03 -0.03 -11.19
CA ILE A 403 1.80 1.12 -10.69
C ILE A 403 0.95 1.93 -9.71
N GLU A 404 -0.29 2.27 -10.08
CA GLU A 404 -1.17 3.12 -9.27
C GLU A 404 -1.70 2.47 -7.99
N LEU A 405 -1.61 1.13 -7.89
CA LEU A 405 -2.09 0.40 -6.74
C LEU A 405 -1.05 0.39 -5.62
N ASN A 406 -1.30 1.11 -4.54
CA ASN A 406 -0.38 1.23 -3.43
C ASN A 406 -0.96 0.68 -2.12
N LEU A 407 -0.07 0.18 -1.25
CA LEU A 407 -0.39 -0.13 0.15
C LEU A 407 -0.13 1.11 1.00
N LEU A 408 -1.18 1.68 1.53
CA LEU A 408 -1.11 2.68 2.59
C LEU A 408 -1.25 1.98 3.94
N GLY A 409 -0.19 2.02 4.75
CA GLY A 409 -0.11 1.32 6.03
C GLY A 409 1.22 0.60 6.24
N ASP A 410 1.33 -0.07 7.38
CA ASP A 410 2.52 -0.83 7.75
C ASP A 410 2.59 -2.17 6.97
N PRO A 411 3.61 -2.38 6.13
CA PRO A 411 3.73 -3.59 5.31
C PRO A 411 4.08 -4.85 6.11
N THR A 412 4.39 -4.73 7.38
CA THR A 412 4.76 -5.85 8.23
C THR A 412 3.58 -6.53 8.93
N LEU A 413 2.37 -5.93 8.82
CA LEU A 413 1.17 -6.45 9.47
C LEU A 413 0.67 -7.71 8.76
N PRO A 414 0.28 -8.77 9.48
CA PRO A 414 -0.31 -9.93 8.86
C PRO A 414 -1.66 -9.58 8.22
N VAL A 415 -1.94 -10.13 7.04
CA VAL A 415 -3.26 -10.00 6.40
C VAL A 415 -4.34 -10.74 7.19
N HIS A 416 -3.95 -11.82 7.86
CA HIS A 416 -4.84 -12.63 8.67
C HIS A 416 -4.10 -13.14 9.92
N TYR A 417 -4.70 -12.95 11.09
CA TYR A 417 -4.25 -13.59 12.32
C TYR A 417 -4.89 -14.97 12.46
N ARG A 418 -4.11 -15.96 12.78
CA ARG A 418 -4.54 -17.34 13.09
C ARG A 418 -4.74 -17.57 14.58
#